data_41d683d44967af7d292da2fe7f2dfce6
#
_entry.id   41d683d44967af7d292da2fe7f2dfce6
#
_cell.length_a   1.000
_cell.length_b   1.000
_cell.length_c   1.000
_cell.angle_alpha   90.00
_cell.angle_beta   90.00
_cell.angle_gamma   90.00
#
_symmetry.space_group_name_H-M   'P 1'
#
loop_
_entity.id
_entity.type
_entity.pdbx_description
1 polymer ?
#
loop_
_entity_poly.entity_id
_entity_poly.type
_entity_poly.pdbx_seq_one_letter_code
_entity_poly.pdbx_strand_id
1 'polypeptide(L)'
;MKQEQTYPDVKMFIDGAWRDGSQGKSGAVLNPATGLAIGRVPHASVDDLDRALDSAWRGFGVWRKTSAFDRYKLMRAAAENLRERAGEIARILTLEQGKPLAEAKLEVLLGADIVDWFAEEARRSYGRAIPS
;
A
#
# COMPACT_ATOMS: atom_id res chain seq x y z
N MET A 1 -9.52 -13.12 -28.07
CA MET A 1 -9.85 -11.79 -27.50
C MET A 1 -8.74 -11.43 -26.54
N LYS A 2 -7.91 -10.42 -26.87
CA LYS A 2 -6.96 -9.83 -25.90
C LYS A 2 -7.82 -9.06 -24.91
N GLN A 3 -7.87 -9.50 -23.63
CA GLN A 3 -8.37 -8.65 -22.56
C GLN A 3 -7.49 -7.40 -22.56
N GLU A 4 -8.06 -6.26 -22.88
CA GLU A 4 -7.42 -4.96 -22.67
C GLU A 4 -7.04 -4.91 -21.19
N GLN A 5 -5.75 -4.90 -20.91
CA GLN A 5 -5.23 -4.79 -19.55
C GLN A 5 -5.46 -3.36 -19.10
N THR A 6 -6.58 -3.12 -18.46
CA THR A 6 -6.90 -1.82 -17.88
C THR A 6 -6.01 -1.58 -16.67
N TYR A 7 -5.11 -0.61 -16.78
CA TYR A 7 -4.34 -0.12 -15.65
C TYR A 7 -5.24 0.80 -14.81
N PRO A 8 -5.23 0.69 -13.48
CA PRO A 8 -6.13 1.48 -12.64
C PRO A 8 -5.75 2.97 -12.63
N ASP A 9 -6.74 3.84 -12.40
CA ASP A 9 -6.51 5.24 -12.10
C ASP A 9 -5.72 5.38 -10.80
N VAL A 10 -4.50 5.93 -10.90
CA VAL A 10 -3.67 6.16 -9.72
C VAL A 10 -4.09 7.45 -9.04
N LYS A 11 -4.35 7.40 -7.74
CA LYS A 11 -4.75 8.55 -6.91
C LYS A 11 -4.00 8.54 -5.60
N MET A 12 -3.89 9.70 -4.97
CA MET A 12 -3.40 9.82 -3.61
C MET A 12 -4.50 9.41 -2.63
N PHE A 13 -4.15 8.66 -1.59
CA PHE A 13 -5.06 8.35 -0.49
C PHE A 13 -4.73 9.23 0.70
N ILE A 14 -5.57 10.23 0.96
CA ILE A 14 -5.37 11.20 2.04
C ILE A 14 -6.68 11.35 2.81
N ASP A 15 -6.62 11.21 4.12
CA ASP A 15 -7.76 11.39 5.04
C ASP A 15 -8.96 10.51 4.69
N GLY A 16 -8.70 9.24 4.38
CA GLY A 16 -9.74 8.26 4.04
C GLY A 16 -10.34 8.40 2.64
N ALA A 17 -9.81 9.30 1.78
CA ALA A 17 -10.34 9.55 0.45
C ALA A 17 -9.28 9.49 -0.65
N TRP A 18 -9.66 8.95 -1.82
CA TRP A 18 -8.85 8.97 -3.03
C TRP A 18 -8.95 10.34 -3.71
N ARG A 19 -7.79 10.96 -4.01
CA ARG A 19 -7.71 12.34 -4.51
C ARG A 19 -6.72 12.47 -5.65
N ASP A 20 -6.99 13.37 -6.57
CA ASP A 20 -6.01 13.91 -7.50
C ASP A 20 -5.15 14.98 -6.79
N GLY A 21 -3.98 15.32 -7.37
CA GLY A 21 -3.18 16.43 -6.87
C GLY A 21 -3.89 17.77 -6.98
N SER A 22 -3.85 18.60 -5.95
CA SER A 22 -4.57 19.89 -5.89
C SER A 22 -4.19 20.86 -7.02
N GLN A 23 -2.97 20.71 -7.59
CA GLN A 23 -2.49 21.51 -8.73
C GLN A 23 -2.74 20.85 -10.09
N GLY A 24 -3.38 19.69 -10.16
CA GLY A 24 -3.65 18.96 -11.41
C GLY A 24 -2.40 18.45 -12.16
N LYS A 25 -1.22 18.52 -11.54
CA LYS A 25 0.03 18.01 -12.12
C LYS A 25 0.06 16.49 -12.01
N SER A 26 0.55 15.81 -13.05
CA SER A 26 0.72 14.36 -13.07
C SER A 26 1.86 13.93 -13.99
N GLY A 27 2.46 12.78 -13.71
CA GLY A 27 3.46 12.12 -14.55
C GLY A 27 2.88 10.87 -15.23
N ALA A 28 3.50 10.44 -16.33
CA ALA A 28 3.16 9.19 -16.98
C ALA A 28 3.71 8.00 -16.18
N VAL A 29 2.91 6.93 -16.06
CA VAL A 29 3.39 5.61 -15.64
C VAL A 29 3.72 4.83 -16.90
N LEU A 30 4.97 4.37 -17.01
CA LEU A 30 5.47 3.68 -18.20
C LEU A 30 5.57 2.17 -17.94
N ASN A 31 5.18 1.37 -18.91
CA ASN A 31 5.50 -0.04 -18.91
C ASN A 31 6.95 -0.23 -19.43
N PRO A 32 7.89 -0.74 -18.62
CA PRO A 32 9.29 -0.84 -18.98
C PRO A 32 9.55 -1.84 -20.12
N ALA A 33 8.66 -2.80 -20.34
CA ALA A 33 8.78 -3.78 -21.42
C ALA A 33 8.45 -3.18 -22.80
N THR A 34 7.63 -2.11 -22.85
CA THR A 34 7.17 -1.52 -24.13
C THR A 34 7.58 -0.07 -24.28
N GLY A 35 7.96 0.61 -23.20
CA GLY A 35 8.20 2.06 -23.17
C GLY A 35 6.93 2.91 -23.29
N LEU A 36 5.75 2.30 -23.38
CA LEU A 36 4.48 3.01 -23.54
C LEU A 36 3.88 3.44 -22.20
N ALA A 37 3.20 4.58 -22.20
CA ALA A 37 2.44 5.01 -21.05
C ALA A 37 1.21 4.10 -20.87
N ILE A 38 1.03 3.61 -19.63
CA ILE A 38 -0.09 2.75 -19.23
C ILE A 38 -1.07 3.48 -18.29
N GLY A 39 -0.66 4.58 -17.71
CA GLY A 39 -1.47 5.39 -16.80
C GLY A 39 -0.79 6.70 -16.45
N ARG A 40 -1.36 7.39 -15.47
CA ARG A 40 -0.80 8.65 -14.92
C ARG A 40 -0.85 8.59 -13.41
N VAL A 41 0.17 9.15 -12.76
CA VAL A 41 0.25 9.31 -11.32
C VAL A 41 0.17 10.80 -10.96
N PRO A 42 -0.71 11.23 -10.04
CA PRO A 42 -0.79 12.62 -9.61
C PRO A 42 0.45 13.02 -8.81
N HIS A 43 0.90 14.26 -9.00
CA HIS A 43 1.97 14.85 -8.19
C HIS A 43 1.36 15.65 -7.04
N ALA A 44 1.78 15.35 -5.83
CA ALA A 44 1.38 16.10 -4.64
C ALA A 44 1.94 17.52 -4.70
N SER A 45 1.14 18.50 -4.30
CA SER A 45 1.60 19.85 -3.94
C SER A 45 2.06 19.88 -2.47
N VAL A 46 2.64 21.01 -2.04
CA VAL A 46 2.95 21.22 -0.62
C VAL A 46 1.69 21.15 0.25
N ASP A 47 0.58 21.75 -0.22
CA ASP A 47 -0.70 21.71 0.50
C ASP A 47 -1.26 20.27 0.63
N ASP A 48 -1.03 19.41 -0.38
CA ASP A 48 -1.43 18.00 -0.31
C ASP A 48 -0.56 17.25 0.71
N LEU A 49 0.75 17.55 0.77
CA LEU A 49 1.67 16.98 1.76
C LEU A 49 1.29 17.40 3.18
N ASP A 50 1.00 18.67 3.40
CA ASP A 50 0.59 19.18 4.72
C ASP A 50 -0.71 18.50 5.18
N ARG A 51 -1.72 18.36 4.31
CA ARG A 51 -2.95 17.59 4.60
C ARG A 51 -2.65 16.12 4.94
N ALA A 52 -1.72 15.49 4.21
CA ALA A 52 -1.35 14.11 4.48
C ALA A 52 -0.67 13.97 5.85
N LEU A 53 0.23 14.90 6.21
CA LEU A 53 0.88 14.94 7.52
C LEU A 53 -0.13 15.15 8.66
N ASP A 54 -1.05 16.09 8.50
CA ASP A 54 -2.11 16.34 9.47
C ASP A 54 -3.01 15.11 9.66
N SER A 55 -3.38 14.46 8.57
CA SER A 55 -4.16 13.22 8.62
C SER A 55 -3.39 12.10 9.34
N ALA A 56 -2.09 11.93 9.01
CA ALA A 56 -1.23 10.94 9.65
C ALA A 56 -1.08 11.21 11.16
N TRP A 57 -0.95 12.48 11.56
CA TRP A 57 -0.86 12.86 12.96
C TRP A 57 -2.15 12.54 13.75
N ARG A 58 -3.31 12.84 13.18
CA ARG A 58 -4.60 12.44 13.75
C ARG A 58 -4.72 10.93 13.86
N GLY A 59 -4.36 10.22 12.78
CA GLY A 59 -4.36 8.75 12.74
C GLY A 59 -3.44 8.13 13.78
N PHE A 60 -2.24 8.69 13.97
CA PHE A 60 -1.31 8.27 15.03
C PHE A 60 -1.93 8.44 16.42
N GLY A 61 -2.65 9.54 16.66
CA GLY A 61 -3.36 9.77 17.92
C GLY A 61 -4.36 8.66 18.28
N VAL A 62 -5.01 8.07 17.28
CA VAL A 62 -5.94 6.93 17.43
C VAL A 62 -5.15 5.62 17.56
N TRP A 63 -4.22 5.38 16.62
CA TRP A 63 -3.48 4.11 16.55
C TRP A 63 -2.65 3.81 17.78
N ARG A 64 -1.99 4.82 18.35
CA ARG A 64 -1.21 4.65 19.60
C ARG A 64 -2.03 4.20 20.80
N LYS A 65 -3.34 4.46 20.81
CA LYS A 65 -4.28 4.07 21.86
C LYS A 65 -5.00 2.75 21.54
N THR A 66 -4.90 2.25 20.31
CA THR A 66 -5.50 0.98 19.90
C THR A 66 -4.74 -0.17 20.57
N SER A 67 -5.48 -1.14 21.14
CA SER A 67 -4.87 -2.28 21.79
C SER A 67 -4.00 -3.10 20.82
N ALA A 68 -2.97 -3.77 21.35
CA ALA A 68 -2.13 -4.66 20.53
C ALA A 68 -2.96 -5.76 19.84
N PHE A 69 -3.99 -6.25 20.52
CA PHE A 69 -4.87 -7.27 19.97
C PHE A 69 -5.77 -6.74 18.84
N ASP A 70 -6.28 -5.52 18.94
CA ASP A 70 -7.09 -4.93 17.86
C ASP A 70 -6.23 -4.55 16.66
N ARG A 71 -5.00 -4.05 16.88
CA ARG A 71 -4.02 -3.85 15.81
C ARG A 71 -3.71 -5.16 15.08
N TYR A 72 -3.49 -6.24 15.83
CA TYR A 72 -3.30 -7.58 15.28
C TYR A 72 -4.46 -7.98 14.36
N LYS A 73 -5.71 -7.87 14.81
CA LYS A 73 -6.89 -8.22 14.00
C LYS A 73 -6.95 -7.44 12.68
N LEU A 74 -6.69 -6.14 12.74
CA LEU A 74 -6.69 -5.28 11.56
C LEU A 74 -5.58 -5.66 10.56
N MET A 75 -4.37 -5.92 11.06
CA MET A 75 -3.25 -6.32 10.21
C MET A 75 -3.50 -7.69 9.57
N ARG A 76 -4.05 -8.66 10.32
CA ARG A 76 -4.43 -9.98 9.78
C ARG A 76 -5.48 -9.85 8.66
N ALA A 77 -6.50 -9.03 8.84
CA ALA A 77 -7.49 -8.77 7.80
C ALA A 77 -6.86 -8.12 6.56
N ALA A 78 -5.90 -7.20 6.75
CA ALA A 78 -5.16 -6.60 5.64
C ALA A 78 -4.32 -7.64 4.87
N ALA A 79 -3.63 -8.55 5.57
CA ALA A 79 -2.86 -9.63 4.94
C ALA A 79 -3.76 -10.58 4.13
N GLU A 80 -4.95 -10.90 4.62
CA GLU A 80 -5.91 -11.73 3.89
C GLU A 80 -6.40 -11.03 2.62
N ASN A 81 -6.75 -9.75 2.68
CA ASN A 81 -7.10 -8.96 1.51
C ASN A 81 -5.98 -8.93 0.45
N LEU A 82 -4.71 -8.89 0.86
CA LEU A 82 -3.58 -8.99 -0.07
C LEU A 82 -3.55 -10.35 -0.77
N ARG A 83 -3.78 -11.45 -0.06
CA ARG A 83 -3.83 -12.80 -0.63
C ARG A 83 -4.97 -12.97 -1.61
N GLU A 84 -6.17 -12.54 -1.25
CA GLU A 84 -7.35 -12.60 -2.12
C GLU A 84 -7.13 -11.84 -3.42
N ARG A 85 -6.44 -10.71 -3.37
CA ARG A 85 -6.16 -9.84 -4.52
C ARG A 85 -4.80 -10.11 -5.17
N ALA A 86 -4.06 -11.14 -4.76
CA ALA A 86 -2.69 -11.35 -5.21
C ALA A 86 -2.55 -11.43 -6.75
N GLY A 87 -3.50 -12.01 -7.46
CA GLY A 87 -3.47 -12.10 -8.92
C GLY A 87 -3.68 -10.74 -9.61
N GLU A 88 -4.53 -9.88 -9.06
CA GLU A 88 -4.76 -8.51 -9.54
C GLU A 88 -3.52 -7.64 -9.31
N ILE A 89 -3.02 -7.62 -8.08
CA ILE A 89 -1.86 -6.82 -7.68
C ILE A 89 -0.61 -7.25 -8.45
N ALA A 90 -0.38 -8.56 -8.61
CA ALA A 90 0.77 -9.08 -9.35
C ALA A 90 0.77 -8.62 -10.82
N ARG A 91 -0.39 -8.51 -11.47
CA ARG A 91 -0.48 -7.98 -12.84
C ARG A 91 -0.09 -6.51 -12.92
N ILE A 92 -0.56 -5.71 -11.98
CA ILE A 92 -0.18 -4.28 -11.89
C ILE A 92 1.32 -4.16 -11.67
N LEU A 93 1.87 -4.94 -10.75
CA LEU A 93 3.30 -4.98 -10.45
C LEU A 93 4.14 -5.36 -11.69
N THR A 94 3.70 -6.36 -12.46
CA THR A 94 4.35 -6.73 -13.73
C THR A 94 4.31 -5.58 -14.74
N LEU A 95 3.18 -4.89 -14.87
CA LEU A 95 3.03 -3.78 -15.80
C LEU A 95 3.96 -2.60 -15.45
N GLU A 96 4.16 -2.32 -14.16
CA GLU A 96 4.97 -1.19 -13.68
C GLU A 96 6.47 -1.49 -13.61
N GLN A 97 6.84 -2.72 -13.23
CA GLN A 97 8.24 -3.10 -12.98
C GLN A 97 8.83 -3.99 -14.06
N GLY A 98 8.01 -4.61 -14.90
CA GLY A 98 8.49 -5.52 -15.95
C GLY A 98 8.92 -6.90 -15.46
N LYS A 99 8.75 -7.23 -14.16
CA LYS A 99 9.10 -8.56 -13.66
C LYS A 99 8.09 -9.63 -14.13
N PRO A 100 8.51 -10.92 -14.21
CA PRO A 100 7.61 -12.01 -14.55
C PRO A 100 6.41 -12.11 -13.60
N LEU A 101 5.22 -12.40 -14.13
CA LEU A 101 3.98 -12.46 -13.36
C LEU A 101 4.03 -13.46 -12.19
N ALA A 102 4.71 -14.58 -12.37
CA ALA A 102 4.88 -15.58 -11.31
C ALA A 102 5.68 -15.02 -10.12
N GLU A 103 6.76 -14.29 -10.40
CA GLU A 103 7.59 -13.65 -9.37
C GLU A 103 6.83 -12.50 -8.69
N ALA A 104 6.11 -11.69 -9.46
CA ALA A 104 5.26 -10.64 -8.91
C ALA A 104 4.20 -11.22 -7.95
N LYS A 105 3.59 -12.36 -8.28
CA LYS A 105 2.63 -13.02 -7.39
C LYS A 105 3.28 -13.54 -6.10
N LEU A 106 4.46 -14.13 -6.20
CA LEU A 106 5.21 -14.58 -5.01
C LEU A 106 5.56 -13.39 -4.10
N GLU A 107 5.94 -12.25 -4.67
CA GLU A 107 6.26 -11.04 -3.90
C GLU A 107 5.04 -10.51 -3.14
N VAL A 108 3.86 -10.49 -3.76
CA VAL A 108 2.63 -10.09 -3.06
C VAL A 108 2.29 -11.04 -1.91
N LEU A 109 2.42 -12.34 -2.11
CA LEU A 109 2.17 -13.35 -1.07
C LEU A 109 3.18 -13.23 0.08
N LEU A 110 4.46 -13.02 -0.24
CA LEU A 110 5.51 -12.77 0.76
C LEU A 110 5.21 -11.48 1.55
N GLY A 111 4.73 -10.43 0.87
CA GLY A 111 4.30 -9.20 1.53
C GLY A 111 3.19 -9.45 2.55
N ALA A 112 2.20 -10.29 2.21
CA ALA A 112 1.15 -10.69 3.14
C ALA A 112 1.71 -11.48 4.35
N ASP A 113 2.66 -12.38 4.12
CA ASP A 113 3.30 -13.15 5.20
C ASP A 113 4.11 -12.26 6.15
N ILE A 114 4.77 -11.22 5.62
CA ILE A 114 5.48 -10.22 6.43
C ILE A 114 4.49 -9.42 7.29
N VAL A 115 3.36 -9.01 6.74
CA VAL A 115 2.31 -8.32 7.51
C VAL A 115 1.79 -9.21 8.64
N ASP A 116 1.55 -10.49 8.36
CA ASP A 116 1.13 -11.47 9.38
C ASP A 116 2.17 -11.65 10.48
N TRP A 117 3.45 -11.76 10.10
CA TRP A 117 4.54 -11.86 11.07
C TRP A 117 4.53 -10.68 12.05
N PHE A 118 4.47 -9.44 11.53
CA PHE A 118 4.46 -8.26 12.37
C PHE A 118 3.15 -8.05 13.13
N ALA A 119 2.03 -8.58 12.63
CA ALA A 119 0.78 -8.63 13.38
C ALA A 119 0.93 -9.48 14.66
N GLU A 120 1.57 -10.64 14.57
CA GLU A 120 1.86 -11.50 15.72
C GLU A 120 2.89 -10.85 16.68
N GLU A 121 3.96 -10.25 16.14
CA GLU A 121 4.98 -9.56 16.95
C GLU A 121 4.41 -8.37 17.73
N ALA A 122 3.42 -7.65 17.16
CA ALA A 122 2.76 -6.55 17.86
C ALA A 122 2.12 -6.97 19.20
N ARG A 123 1.76 -8.25 19.36
CA ARG A 123 1.20 -8.81 20.60
C ARG A 123 2.25 -9.14 21.65
N ARG A 124 3.55 -9.16 21.28
CA ARG A 124 4.68 -9.56 22.14
C ARG A 124 5.51 -8.37 22.59
N SER A 125 5.01 -7.16 22.43
CA SER A 125 5.72 -5.93 22.81
C SER A 125 5.63 -5.70 24.33
N TYR A 126 6.32 -6.53 25.13
CA TYR A 126 6.27 -6.50 26.60
C TYR A 126 7.23 -5.49 27.25
N GLY A 127 8.08 -4.84 26.44
CA GLY A 127 9.17 -4.05 26.97
C GLY A 127 10.30 -4.94 27.54
N ARG A 128 11.24 -4.32 28.22
CA ARG A 128 12.40 -5.00 28.83
C ARG A 128 12.45 -4.68 30.32
N ALA A 129 12.38 -5.69 31.16
CA ALA A 129 12.69 -5.57 32.59
C ALA A 129 14.20 -5.77 32.78
N ILE A 130 14.90 -4.78 33.32
CA ILE A 130 16.32 -4.89 33.68
C ILE A 130 16.37 -5.03 35.20
N PRO A 131 16.79 -6.20 35.74
CA PRO A 131 16.96 -6.35 37.19
C PRO A 131 18.07 -5.42 37.66
N SER A 132 17.86 -4.75 38.81
CA SER A 132 18.83 -3.93 39.50
C SER A 132 19.85 -4.80 40.23
#